data_883a18ed1c371c46efcad314aa0c2e54
#
_entry.id   883a18ed1c371c46efcad314aa0c2e54
#
_cell.length_a   1.000
_cell.length_b   1.000
_cell.length_c   1.000
_cell.angle_alpha   90.00
_cell.angle_beta   90.00
_cell.angle_gamma   90.00
#
_symmetry.space_group_name_H-M   'P 1'
#
loop_
_entity.id
_entity.type
_entity.pdbx_description
1 polymer ?
#
loop_
_entity_poly.entity_id
_entity_poly.type
_entity_poly.pdbx_seq_one_letter_code
_entity_poly.pdbx_strand_id
1 'polypeptide(L)'
;MGWVLLAIAIVTEVGATISLKLATDGKPVWYVAVVAGYLTAFSLLAVALTLGLPIGVVYGIWAATGVALTAVLGRVLFREPLTALMLGGIALIIVGVLLVELGH
;
A
#
# COMPACT_ATOMS: atom_id res chain seq x y z
N MET A 1 -0.76 19.38 0.54
CA MET A 1 0.56 18.72 0.34
C MET A 1 0.63 17.34 1.00
N GLY A 2 0.15 17.21 2.23
CA GLY A 2 0.20 15.90 2.92
C GLY A 2 -0.47 14.75 2.18
N TRP A 3 -1.60 15.00 1.55
CA TRP A 3 -2.31 13.96 0.79
C TRP A 3 -1.56 13.56 -0.47
N VAL A 4 -0.82 14.49 -1.09
CA VAL A 4 0.04 14.18 -2.24
C VAL A 4 1.17 13.26 -1.79
N LEU A 5 1.78 13.56 -0.64
CA LEU A 5 2.84 12.72 -0.09
C LEU A 5 2.33 11.32 0.27
N LEU A 6 1.12 11.23 0.81
CA LEU A 6 0.50 9.94 1.10
C LEU A 6 0.28 9.14 -0.19
N ALA A 7 -0.22 9.76 -1.25
CA ALA A 7 -0.43 9.09 -2.52
C ALA A 7 0.88 8.57 -3.10
N ILE A 8 1.94 9.38 -3.05
CA ILE A 8 3.28 8.97 -3.52
C ILE A 8 3.80 7.82 -2.66
N ALA A 9 3.60 7.89 -1.35
CA ALA A 9 4.03 6.81 -0.45
C ALA A 9 3.33 5.49 -0.78
N ILE A 10 2.04 5.52 -1.06
CA ILE A 10 1.27 4.33 -1.43
C ILE A 10 1.79 3.73 -2.74
N VAL A 11 2.01 4.55 -3.75
CA VAL A 11 2.55 4.09 -5.05
C VAL A 11 3.93 3.47 -4.87
N THR A 12 4.79 4.12 -4.08
CA THR A 12 6.15 3.63 -3.82
C THR A 12 6.11 2.31 -3.06
N GLU A 13 5.25 2.20 -2.05
CA GLU A 13 5.10 0.98 -1.26
C GLU A 13 4.60 -0.19 -2.13
N VAL A 14 3.63 0.06 -2.98
CA VAL A 14 3.11 -0.98 -3.89
C VAL A 14 4.21 -1.42 -4.86
N GLY A 15 5.00 -0.47 -5.39
CA GLY A 15 6.15 -0.79 -6.24
C GLY A 15 7.19 -1.64 -5.51
N ALA A 16 7.46 -1.31 -4.24
CA ALA A 16 8.38 -2.09 -3.42
C ALA A 16 7.86 -3.51 -3.19
N THR A 17 6.55 -3.66 -2.95
CA THR A 17 5.92 -4.96 -2.77
C THR A 17 6.03 -5.82 -4.03
N ILE A 18 5.82 -5.22 -5.21
CA ILE A 18 6.00 -5.92 -6.48
C ILE A 18 7.46 -6.33 -6.66
N SER A 19 8.40 -5.45 -6.32
CA SER A 19 9.83 -5.75 -6.37
C SER A 19 10.18 -6.92 -5.45
N LEU A 20 9.53 -7.00 -4.28
CA LEU A 20 9.72 -8.12 -3.35
C LEU A 20 9.29 -9.43 -4.01
N LYS A 21 8.17 -9.44 -4.72
CA LYS A 21 7.71 -10.63 -5.43
C LYS A 21 8.73 -11.06 -6.48
N LEU A 22 9.26 -10.12 -7.25
CA LEU A 22 10.28 -10.41 -8.25
C LEU A 22 11.58 -10.93 -7.62
N ALA A 23 11.95 -10.39 -6.46
CA ALA A 23 13.15 -10.84 -5.74
C ALA A 23 13.00 -12.29 -5.27
N THR A 24 11.82 -12.63 -4.73
CA THR A 24 11.58 -13.99 -4.23
C THR A 24 11.42 -15.01 -5.36
N ASP A 25 11.10 -14.55 -6.57
CA ASP A 25 10.96 -15.41 -7.74
C ASP A 25 12.31 -15.69 -8.45
N GLY A 26 13.43 -15.37 -7.80
CA GLY A 26 14.76 -15.74 -8.28
C GLY A 26 15.61 -14.60 -8.82
N LYS A 27 15.21 -13.35 -8.61
CA LYS A 27 15.97 -12.18 -9.05
C LYS A 27 16.39 -11.33 -7.86
N PRO A 28 17.43 -11.77 -7.10
CA PRO A 28 17.77 -11.12 -5.83
C PRO A 28 18.19 -9.66 -5.95
N VAL A 29 18.58 -9.21 -7.15
CA VAL A 29 18.89 -7.78 -7.36
C VAL A 29 17.71 -6.87 -7.00
N TRP A 30 16.49 -7.38 -7.08
CA TRP A 30 15.29 -6.61 -6.75
C TRP A 30 15.18 -6.30 -5.25
N TYR A 31 15.95 -6.97 -4.38
CA TYR A 31 15.98 -6.61 -2.95
C TYR A 31 16.48 -5.19 -2.72
N VAL A 32 17.36 -4.67 -3.60
CA VAL A 32 17.80 -3.27 -3.53
C VAL A 32 16.60 -2.34 -3.75
N ALA A 33 15.78 -2.65 -4.75
CA ALA A 33 14.57 -1.87 -5.01
C ALA A 33 13.56 -1.98 -3.86
N VAL A 34 13.45 -3.16 -3.24
CA VAL A 34 12.58 -3.36 -2.08
C VAL A 34 12.98 -2.44 -0.93
N VAL A 35 14.26 -2.45 -0.55
CA VAL A 35 14.76 -1.63 0.55
C VAL A 35 14.58 -0.15 0.23
N ALA A 36 15.01 0.28 -0.94
CA ALA A 36 14.89 1.67 -1.35
C ALA A 36 13.43 2.13 -1.39
N GLY A 37 12.55 1.30 -1.95
CA GLY A 37 11.13 1.61 -2.07
C GLY A 37 10.45 1.75 -0.72
N TYR A 38 10.66 0.80 0.19
CA TYR A 38 10.05 0.88 1.52
C TYR A 38 10.61 2.02 2.36
N LEU A 39 11.92 2.27 2.31
CA LEU A 39 12.50 3.41 3.02
C LEU A 39 11.90 4.72 2.51
N THR A 40 11.76 4.87 1.20
CA THR A 40 11.15 6.06 0.61
C THR A 40 9.69 6.20 1.03
N ALA A 41 8.92 5.12 0.95
CA ALA A 41 7.50 5.12 1.30
C ALA A 41 7.29 5.51 2.77
N PHE A 42 8.04 4.90 3.69
CA PHE A 42 7.91 5.20 5.11
C PHE A 42 8.37 6.60 5.44
N SER A 43 9.42 7.11 4.76
CA SER A 43 9.87 8.48 4.94
C SER A 43 8.80 9.47 4.50
N LEU A 44 8.17 9.25 3.35
CA LEU A 44 7.10 10.11 2.85
C LEU A 44 5.88 10.06 3.77
N LEU A 45 5.55 8.88 4.30
CA LEU A 45 4.46 8.73 5.25
C LEU A 45 4.74 9.52 6.52
N ALA A 46 5.96 9.43 7.06
CA ALA A 46 6.34 10.17 8.26
C ALA A 46 6.22 11.68 8.03
N VAL A 47 6.68 12.18 6.88
CA VAL A 47 6.54 13.61 6.55
C VAL A 47 5.07 14.00 6.45
N ALA A 48 4.25 13.18 5.81
CA ALA A 48 2.81 13.45 5.71
C ALA A 48 2.16 13.58 7.09
N LEU A 49 2.55 12.74 8.05
CA LEU A 49 2.04 12.82 9.41
C LEU A 49 2.48 14.10 10.12
N THR A 50 3.69 14.59 9.84
CA THR A 50 4.15 15.86 10.43
C THR A 50 3.38 17.07 9.90
N LEU A 51 2.70 16.94 8.76
CA LEU A 51 1.89 18.00 8.19
C LEU A 51 0.49 18.06 8.78
N GLY A 52 0.22 17.27 9.82
CA GLY A 52 -1.02 17.36 10.58
C GLY A 52 -2.12 16.40 10.16
N LEU A 53 -1.83 15.44 9.31
CA LEU A 53 -2.84 14.45 8.92
C LEU A 53 -3.12 13.50 10.09
N PRO A 54 -4.41 13.14 10.33
CA PRO A 54 -4.75 12.20 11.40
C PRO A 54 -4.15 10.82 11.12
N ILE A 55 -3.47 10.26 12.12
CA ILE A 55 -2.74 9.00 11.95
C ILE A 55 -3.68 7.82 11.61
N GLY A 56 -4.85 7.76 12.24
CA GLY A 56 -5.80 6.68 11.97
C GLY A 56 -6.31 6.70 10.54
N VAL A 57 -6.64 7.89 10.03
CA VAL A 57 -7.11 8.06 8.66
C VAL A 57 -5.99 7.73 7.67
N VAL A 58 -4.78 8.24 7.92
CA VAL A 58 -3.63 8.01 7.04
C VAL A 58 -3.29 6.53 6.95
N TYR A 59 -3.17 5.85 8.10
CA TYR A 59 -2.89 4.42 8.12
C TYR A 59 -4.01 3.61 7.48
N GLY A 60 -5.26 3.99 7.75
CA GLY A 60 -6.40 3.29 7.16
C GLY A 60 -6.41 3.37 5.65
N ILE A 61 -6.22 4.57 5.11
CA ILE A 61 -6.19 4.77 3.65
C ILE A 61 -4.98 4.06 3.04
N TRP A 62 -3.81 4.18 3.67
CA TRP A 62 -2.60 3.55 3.17
C TRP A 62 -2.74 2.03 3.15
N ALA A 63 -3.18 1.44 4.25
CA ALA A 63 -3.34 -0.01 4.32
C ALA A 63 -4.39 -0.51 3.33
N ALA A 64 -5.56 0.13 3.27
CA ALA A 64 -6.64 -0.28 2.38
C ALA A 64 -6.23 -0.15 0.91
N THR A 65 -5.69 0.99 0.54
CA THR A 65 -5.29 1.24 -0.85
C THR A 65 -4.12 0.35 -1.25
N GLY A 66 -3.13 0.21 -0.38
CA GLY A 66 -1.96 -0.63 -0.64
C GLY A 66 -2.34 -2.09 -0.83
N VAL A 67 -3.19 -2.63 0.06
CA VAL A 67 -3.66 -4.02 -0.06
C VAL A 67 -4.48 -4.21 -1.33
N ALA A 68 -5.41 -3.30 -1.62
CA ALA A 68 -6.25 -3.40 -2.80
C ALA A 68 -5.42 -3.34 -4.08
N LEU A 69 -4.50 -2.37 -4.17
CA LEU A 69 -3.64 -2.24 -5.35
C LEU A 69 -2.71 -3.44 -5.51
N THR A 70 -2.14 -3.94 -4.42
CA THR A 70 -1.26 -5.10 -4.47
C THR A 70 -2.02 -6.34 -4.94
N ALA A 71 -3.25 -6.55 -4.45
CA ALA A 71 -4.07 -7.67 -4.87
C ALA A 71 -4.42 -7.58 -6.36
N VAL A 72 -4.84 -6.40 -6.83
CA VAL A 72 -5.18 -6.20 -8.24
C VAL A 72 -3.96 -6.39 -9.13
N LEU A 73 -2.82 -5.80 -8.76
CA LEU A 73 -1.60 -5.92 -9.54
C LEU A 73 -1.06 -7.35 -9.53
N GLY A 74 -1.20 -8.06 -8.41
CA GLY A 74 -0.85 -9.47 -8.34
C GLY A 74 -1.65 -10.29 -9.35
N ARG A 75 -2.95 -10.04 -9.43
CA ARG A 75 -3.82 -10.71 -10.39
C ARG A 75 -3.42 -10.40 -11.84
N VAL A 76 -3.12 -9.13 -12.12
CA VAL A 76 -2.82 -8.69 -13.49
C VAL A 76 -1.41 -9.08 -13.91
N LEU A 77 -0.41 -8.81 -13.05
CA LEU A 77 1.01 -8.98 -13.40
C LEU A 77 1.51 -10.39 -13.18
N PHE A 78 1.06 -11.05 -12.12
CA PHE A 78 1.58 -12.36 -11.73
C PHE A 78 0.57 -13.48 -11.87
N ARG A 79 -0.61 -13.17 -12.40
CA ARG A 79 -1.70 -14.12 -12.62
C ARG A 79 -2.10 -14.86 -11.34
N GLU A 80 -1.95 -14.20 -10.20
CA GLU A 80 -2.41 -14.75 -8.94
C GLU A 80 -3.93 -14.73 -8.87
N PRO A 81 -4.56 -15.77 -8.29
CA PRO A 81 -6.02 -15.80 -8.23
C PRO A 81 -6.57 -14.73 -7.28
N LEU A 82 -7.62 -14.07 -7.72
CA LEU A 82 -8.34 -13.12 -6.88
C LEU A 82 -9.66 -13.80 -6.48
N THR A 83 -9.64 -14.45 -5.33
CA THR A 83 -10.79 -15.24 -4.88
C THR A 83 -11.91 -14.36 -4.33
N ALA A 84 -13.12 -14.91 -4.23
CA ALA A 84 -14.23 -14.21 -3.59
C ALA A 84 -13.92 -13.85 -2.13
N LEU A 85 -13.18 -14.71 -1.44
CA LEU A 85 -12.74 -14.45 -0.08
C LEU A 85 -11.83 -13.22 0.00
N MET A 86 -10.88 -13.10 -0.94
CA MET A 86 -10.00 -11.94 -1.02
C MET A 86 -10.77 -10.67 -1.32
N LEU A 87 -11.71 -10.72 -2.24
CA LEU A 87 -12.55 -9.57 -2.57
C LEU A 87 -13.40 -9.15 -1.37
N GLY A 88 -13.92 -10.12 -0.63
CA GLY A 88 -14.66 -9.84 0.61
C GLY A 88 -13.80 -9.16 1.66
N GLY A 89 -12.54 -9.61 1.81
CA GLY A 89 -11.60 -8.99 2.73
C GLY A 89 -11.26 -7.56 2.35
N ILE A 90 -11.03 -7.31 1.06
CA ILE A 90 -10.75 -5.97 0.54
C ILE A 90 -11.96 -5.06 0.79
N ALA A 91 -13.18 -5.55 0.54
CA ALA A 91 -14.39 -4.78 0.79
C ALA A 91 -14.53 -4.42 2.27
N LEU A 92 -14.22 -5.34 3.17
CA LEU A 92 -14.25 -5.07 4.61
C LEU A 92 -13.23 -4.00 5.00
N ILE A 93 -12.04 -4.04 4.43
CA ILE A 93 -11.01 -3.03 4.68
C ILE A 93 -11.50 -1.65 4.22
N ILE A 94 -12.07 -1.57 3.03
CA ILE A 94 -12.59 -0.31 2.50
C ILE A 94 -13.70 0.24 3.40
N VAL A 95 -14.64 -0.61 3.82
CA VAL A 95 -15.72 -0.21 4.73
C VAL A 95 -15.14 0.28 6.05
N GLY A 96 -14.14 -0.43 6.59
CA GLY A 96 -13.49 -0.03 7.84
C GLY A 96 -12.84 1.35 7.73
N VAL A 97 -12.16 1.63 6.63
CA VAL A 97 -11.54 2.95 6.39
C VAL A 97 -12.59 4.04 6.32
N LEU A 98 -13.70 3.78 5.61
CA LEU A 98 -14.78 4.75 5.51
C LEU A 98 -15.39 5.05 6.87
N LEU A 99 -15.56 4.02 7.71
CA LEU A 99 -16.09 4.21 9.07
C LEU A 99 -15.14 5.05 9.94
N VAL A 100 -13.83 4.80 9.82
CA VAL A 100 -12.83 5.61 10.54
C VAL A 100 -12.89 7.05 10.09
N GLU A 101 -12.97 7.29 8.79
CA GLU A 101 -13.00 8.63 8.24
C GLU A 101 -14.28 9.38 8.65
N LEU A 102 -15.43 8.69 8.63
CA LEU A 102 -16.70 9.30 9.03
C LEU A 102 -16.78 9.55 10.52
N GLY A 103 -16.13 8.71 11.33
CA GLY A 103 -16.11 8.88 12.78
C GLY A 103 -15.08 9.87 13.28
N HIS A 104 -14.33 10.46 12.38
CA HIS A 104 -13.22 11.34 12.75
C HIS A 104 -13.69 12.81 12.89
#